data_f982f76b52e9a0e89b66681d3001aab8
#
_entry.id   f982f76b52e9a0e89b66681d3001aab8
#
_cell.length_a   1.000
_cell.length_b   1.000
_cell.length_c   1.000
_cell.angle_alpha   90.00
_cell.angle_beta   90.00
_cell.angle_gamma   90.00
#
_symmetry.space_group_name_H-M   'P 1'
#
loop_
_entity.id
_entity.type
_entity.pdbx_description
1 polymer ?
#
loop_
_entity_poly.entity_id
_entity_poly.type
_entity_poly.pdbx_seq_one_letter_code
_entity_poly.pdbx_strand_id
1 'polypeptide(L)'
;MSTRNLIMVVDREHSSRWPEGFAIHPDIVSKHSYVNMYMHHDGYPEWQGVQIANWLLAMNNSCQDGTRLAAKLVHDMYYDSCYLYSDPENIDHEYRYVIWSGNKDKIHVSCWNMYSNQCVFVATPEKIISTYMTDMEYTDFANGETVYEPDNLKLARDINDALQS
;
A
#
# COMPACT_ATOMS: atom_id res chain seq x y z
N MET A 1 -20.51 -4.56 -2.53
CA MET A 1 -19.87 -3.92 -3.69
C MET A 1 -18.38 -4.12 -3.59
N SER A 2 -17.75 -4.56 -4.66
CA SER A 2 -16.31 -4.85 -4.62
C SER A 2 -15.50 -3.56 -4.78
N THR A 3 -14.50 -3.39 -3.92
CA THR A 3 -13.55 -2.28 -3.98
C THR A 3 -12.26 -2.80 -4.59
N ARG A 4 -12.03 -2.48 -5.84
CA ARG A 4 -10.90 -2.96 -6.62
C ARG A 4 -9.64 -2.20 -6.28
N ASN A 5 -8.52 -2.91 -6.26
CA ASN A 5 -7.24 -2.28 -5.98
C ASN A 5 -6.10 -2.91 -6.77
N LEU A 6 -5.02 -2.15 -6.86
CA LEU A 6 -3.77 -2.58 -7.49
C LEU A 6 -2.63 -2.35 -6.52
N ILE A 7 -1.76 -3.35 -6.37
CA ILE A 7 -0.57 -3.25 -5.53
C ILE A 7 0.66 -3.29 -6.43
N MET A 8 1.54 -2.31 -6.26
CA MET A 8 2.79 -2.17 -7.01
C MET A 8 3.97 -2.19 -6.06
N VAL A 9 5.11 -2.71 -6.52
CA VAL A 9 6.38 -2.63 -5.80
C VAL A 9 7.39 -1.90 -6.67
N VAL A 10 8.02 -0.88 -6.12
CA VAL A 10 8.96 0.00 -6.81
C VAL A 10 10.21 0.19 -5.96
N ASP A 11 11.38 0.17 -6.59
CA ASP A 11 12.62 0.56 -5.92
C ASP A 11 12.70 2.07 -5.75
N ARG A 12 13.15 2.49 -4.59
CA ARG A 12 13.39 3.89 -4.29
C ARG A 12 14.46 4.53 -5.15
N GLU A 13 15.38 3.73 -5.67
CA GLU A 13 16.44 4.21 -6.54
C GLU A 13 15.91 4.91 -7.79
N HIS A 14 14.79 4.47 -8.31
CA HIS A 14 14.13 5.09 -9.47
C HIS A 14 13.52 6.46 -9.13
N SER A 15 13.39 6.76 -7.86
CA SER A 15 12.86 8.02 -7.37
C SER A 15 13.78 8.70 -6.36
N SER A 16 15.08 8.42 -6.44
CA SER A 16 16.10 8.91 -5.49
C SER A 16 16.13 10.44 -5.34
N ARG A 17 15.70 11.17 -6.35
CA ARG A 17 15.59 12.63 -6.33
C ARG A 17 14.41 13.14 -5.47
N TRP A 18 13.50 12.25 -5.06
CA TRP A 18 12.32 12.64 -4.31
C TRP A 18 12.58 12.53 -2.81
N PRO A 19 12.14 13.51 -2.02
CA PRO A 19 12.24 13.43 -0.56
C PRO A 19 11.47 12.23 0.00
N GLU A 20 11.94 11.73 1.15
CA GLU A 20 11.23 10.70 1.89
C GLU A 20 9.81 11.17 2.25
N GLY A 21 8.83 10.30 2.09
CA GLY A 21 7.43 10.60 2.38
C GLY A 21 6.74 11.48 1.35
N PHE A 22 7.39 11.80 0.25
CA PHE A 22 6.79 12.61 -0.79
C PHE A 22 5.73 11.82 -1.57
N ALA A 23 4.58 12.44 -1.80
CA ALA A 23 3.46 11.80 -2.50
C ALA A 23 3.66 11.87 -4.01
N ILE A 24 4.35 10.86 -4.57
CA ILE A 24 4.58 10.77 -6.01
C ILE A 24 3.40 10.03 -6.63
N HIS A 25 2.79 10.63 -7.65
CA HIS A 25 1.68 10.01 -8.36
C HIS A 25 2.12 8.66 -8.97
N PRO A 26 1.33 7.60 -8.81
CA PRO A 26 1.75 6.26 -9.26
C PRO A 26 2.00 6.14 -10.76
N ASP A 27 1.36 6.96 -11.60
CA ASP A 27 1.61 6.93 -13.04
C ASP A 27 3.04 7.34 -13.40
N ILE A 28 3.70 8.12 -12.55
CA ILE A 28 5.11 8.53 -12.77
C ILE A 28 6.03 7.33 -12.61
N VAL A 29 5.71 6.41 -11.72
CA VAL A 29 6.57 5.28 -11.37
C VAL A 29 6.08 3.95 -11.93
N SER A 30 4.95 3.93 -12.62
CA SER A 30 4.36 2.69 -13.13
C SER A 30 5.29 1.92 -14.08
N LYS A 31 6.16 2.63 -14.83
CA LYS A 31 7.16 2.03 -15.71
C LYS A 31 8.24 1.23 -14.96
N HIS A 32 8.42 1.50 -13.69
CA HIS A 32 9.48 0.93 -12.85
C HIS A 32 8.93 -0.09 -11.85
N SER A 33 7.65 -0.41 -11.95
CA SER A 33 7.04 -1.40 -11.07
C SER A 33 7.48 -2.81 -11.44
N TYR A 34 7.89 -3.57 -10.43
CA TYR A 34 8.21 -4.99 -10.60
C TYR A 34 6.98 -5.89 -10.66
N VAL A 35 5.84 -5.39 -10.17
CA VAL A 35 4.60 -6.15 -10.15
C VAL A 35 3.41 -5.20 -10.14
N ASN A 36 2.37 -5.58 -10.86
CA ASN A 36 1.08 -4.91 -10.82
C ASN A 36 0.06 -5.99 -10.46
N MET A 37 -0.20 -6.12 -9.16
CA MET A 37 -1.09 -7.15 -8.64
C MET A 37 -2.47 -6.56 -8.39
N TYR A 38 -3.43 -6.97 -9.21
CA TYR A 38 -4.80 -6.54 -9.10
C TYR A 38 -5.57 -7.48 -8.17
N MET A 39 -6.38 -6.89 -7.30
CA MET A 39 -7.31 -7.60 -6.43
C MET A 39 -8.70 -7.02 -6.57
N HIS A 40 -9.69 -7.91 -6.74
CA HIS A 40 -11.04 -7.50 -7.08
C HIS A 40 -11.86 -7.00 -5.89
N HIS A 41 -11.50 -7.37 -4.65
CA HIS A 41 -12.29 -7.11 -3.46
C HIS A 41 -11.46 -6.43 -2.35
N ASP A 42 -12.16 -5.76 -1.46
CA ASP A 42 -11.66 -5.27 -0.18
C ASP A 42 -10.41 -4.37 -0.28
N GLY A 43 -10.38 -3.53 -1.33
CA GLY A 43 -9.20 -2.70 -1.61
C GLY A 43 -9.12 -1.40 -0.81
N TYR A 44 -10.07 -1.09 0.05
CA TYR A 44 -10.08 0.15 0.80
C TYR A 44 -8.94 0.22 1.84
N PRO A 45 -8.47 1.43 2.16
CA PRO A 45 -7.24 1.61 2.97
C PRO A 45 -7.28 0.94 4.35
N GLU A 46 -8.40 0.98 5.02
CA GLU A 46 -8.58 0.40 6.36
C GLU A 46 -8.55 -1.13 6.38
N TRP A 47 -8.64 -1.77 5.21
CA TRP A 47 -8.45 -3.21 5.06
C TRP A 47 -7.15 -3.52 4.33
N GLN A 48 -7.06 -3.21 3.05
CA GLN A 48 -5.91 -3.58 2.22
C GLN A 48 -4.62 -2.88 2.64
N GLY A 49 -4.72 -1.61 3.06
CA GLY A 49 -3.57 -0.89 3.59
C GLY A 49 -3.01 -1.57 4.84
N VAL A 50 -3.89 -2.01 5.74
CA VAL A 50 -3.51 -2.72 6.96
C VAL A 50 -2.95 -4.11 6.63
N GLN A 51 -3.52 -4.81 5.65
CA GLN A 51 -3.00 -6.10 5.18
C GLN A 51 -1.56 -5.97 4.70
N ILE A 52 -1.28 -4.98 3.86
CA ILE A 52 0.06 -4.71 3.34
C ILE A 52 1.01 -4.37 4.48
N ALA A 53 0.60 -3.47 5.37
CA ALA A 53 1.42 -3.05 6.50
C ALA A 53 1.77 -4.22 7.41
N ASN A 54 0.79 -5.04 7.74
CA ASN A 54 0.99 -6.21 8.59
C ASN A 54 1.93 -7.23 7.93
N TRP A 55 1.77 -7.45 6.64
CA TRP A 55 2.65 -8.34 5.88
C TRP A 55 4.10 -7.84 5.90
N LEU A 56 4.32 -6.53 5.68
CA LEU A 56 5.66 -5.93 5.72
C LEU A 56 6.29 -6.04 7.11
N LEU A 57 5.52 -5.79 8.16
CA LEU A 57 6.00 -5.91 9.54
C LEU A 57 6.36 -7.35 9.91
N ALA A 58 5.59 -8.32 9.44
CA ALA A 58 5.85 -9.73 9.70
C ALA A 58 7.20 -10.20 9.11
N MET A 59 7.65 -9.56 8.05
CA MET A 59 8.96 -9.85 7.45
C MET A 59 10.12 -9.20 8.20
N ASN A 60 9.85 -8.31 9.12
CA ASN A 60 10.84 -7.64 9.97
C ASN A 60 12.03 -7.06 9.18
N ASN A 61 11.72 -6.36 8.07
CA ASN A 61 12.71 -5.75 7.16
C ASN A 61 13.72 -6.75 6.56
N SER A 62 13.39 -8.03 6.52
CA SER A 62 14.29 -9.05 5.99
C SER A 62 14.42 -9.01 4.46
N CYS A 63 13.55 -8.30 3.79
CA CYS A 63 13.52 -8.22 2.33
C CYS A 63 13.38 -6.77 1.89
N GLN A 64 14.46 -6.18 1.39
CA GLN A 64 14.48 -4.78 0.98
C GLN A 64 14.71 -4.60 -0.53
N ASP A 65 15.09 -5.66 -1.21
CA ASP A 65 15.21 -5.68 -2.67
C ASP A 65 13.82 -5.75 -3.29
N GLY A 66 13.51 -4.79 -4.15
CA GLY A 66 12.17 -4.67 -4.76
C GLY A 66 11.77 -5.87 -5.59
N THR A 67 12.70 -6.48 -6.33
CA THR A 67 12.41 -7.67 -7.14
C THR A 67 12.02 -8.85 -6.27
N ARG A 68 12.74 -9.07 -5.18
CA ARG A 68 12.45 -10.13 -4.22
C ARG A 68 11.17 -9.86 -3.44
N LEU A 69 10.97 -8.61 -3.05
CA LEU A 69 9.76 -8.20 -2.35
C LEU A 69 8.52 -8.41 -3.22
N ALA A 70 8.62 -8.09 -4.51
CA ALA A 70 7.54 -8.33 -5.47
C ALA A 70 7.19 -9.83 -5.59
N ALA A 71 8.20 -10.68 -5.64
CA ALA A 71 7.99 -12.13 -5.70
C ALA A 71 7.31 -12.65 -4.42
N LYS A 72 7.73 -12.16 -3.26
CA LYS A 72 7.10 -12.53 -1.98
C LYS A 72 5.67 -12.03 -1.89
N LEU A 73 5.39 -10.84 -2.39
CA LEU A 73 4.04 -10.28 -2.42
C LEU A 73 3.09 -11.21 -3.17
N VAL A 74 3.50 -11.64 -4.36
CA VAL A 74 2.68 -12.56 -5.17
C VAL A 74 2.48 -13.89 -4.45
N HIS A 75 3.52 -14.44 -3.86
CA HIS A 75 3.43 -15.72 -3.15
C HIS A 75 2.52 -15.62 -1.92
N ASP A 76 2.72 -14.59 -1.09
CA ASP A 76 2.09 -14.50 0.22
C ASP A 76 0.66 -13.95 0.17
N MET A 77 0.35 -13.11 -0.83
CA MET A 77 -0.95 -12.45 -0.93
C MET A 77 -1.79 -12.96 -2.11
N TYR A 78 -1.50 -14.15 -2.61
CA TYR A 78 -2.30 -14.76 -3.66
C TYR A 78 -3.68 -15.19 -3.14
N TYR A 79 -4.71 -14.77 -3.86
CA TYR A 79 -6.11 -15.16 -3.65
C TYR A 79 -6.77 -15.45 -4.99
N ASP A 80 -7.90 -16.16 -4.97
CA ASP A 80 -8.63 -16.53 -6.20
C ASP A 80 -9.03 -15.32 -7.06
N SER A 81 -9.19 -14.15 -6.45
CA SER A 81 -9.53 -12.91 -7.15
C SER A 81 -8.32 -12.04 -7.49
N CYS A 82 -7.12 -12.60 -7.41
CA CYS A 82 -5.86 -11.92 -7.69
C CYS A 82 -5.41 -12.17 -9.13
N TYR A 83 -4.97 -11.11 -9.81
CA TYR A 83 -4.48 -11.16 -11.20
C TYR A 83 -3.21 -10.32 -11.31
N LEU A 84 -2.29 -10.75 -12.18
CA LEU A 84 -1.10 -9.97 -12.52
C LEU A 84 -1.25 -9.34 -13.90
N TYR A 85 -0.92 -8.08 -13.99
CA TYR A 85 -0.96 -7.32 -15.24
C TYR A 85 0.40 -6.72 -15.56
N SER A 86 0.76 -6.72 -16.84
CA SER A 86 2.00 -6.09 -17.30
C SER A 86 1.89 -4.56 -17.35
N ASP A 87 0.68 -4.05 -17.54
CA ASP A 87 0.41 -2.62 -17.67
C ASP A 87 -0.82 -2.24 -16.84
N PRO A 88 -0.70 -1.35 -15.86
CA PRO A 88 -1.83 -0.95 -15.01
C PRO A 88 -2.76 0.09 -15.63
N GLU A 89 -2.40 0.71 -16.76
CA GLU A 89 -3.11 1.89 -17.29
C GLU A 89 -4.57 1.64 -17.64
N ASN A 90 -4.91 0.45 -18.10
CA ASN A 90 -6.26 0.12 -18.55
C ASN A 90 -7.05 -0.72 -17.56
N ILE A 91 -6.63 -0.75 -16.31
CA ILE A 91 -7.29 -1.52 -15.26
C ILE A 91 -8.18 -0.59 -14.43
N ASP A 92 -9.47 -0.90 -14.39
CA ASP A 92 -10.39 -0.17 -13.51
C ASP A 92 -10.15 -0.60 -12.05
N HIS A 93 -9.69 0.34 -11.24
CA HIS A 93 -9.48 0.12 -9.81
C HIS A 93 -9.61 1.44 -9.06
N GLU A 94 -10.14 1.38 -7.85
CA GLU A 94 -10.36 2.56 -7.02
C GLU A 94 -9.10 2.97 -6.26
N TYR A 95 -8.40 2.00 -5.67
CA TYR A 95 -7.20 2.27 -4.88
C TYR A 95 -5.97 1.66 -5.51
N ARG A 96 -4.88 2.42 -5.48
CA ARG A 96 -3.56 1.94 -5.91
C ARG A 96 -2.57 2.12 -4.77
N TYR A 97 -1.94 1.01 -4.41
CA TYR A 97 -0.91 0.97 -3.38
C TYR A 97 0.45 0.84 -4.05
N VAL A 98 1.41 1.66 -3.62
CA VAL A 98 2.80 1.56 -4.08
C VAL A 98 3.67 1.27 -2.88
N ILE A 99 4.35 0.13 -2.90
CA ILE A 99 5.32 -0.25 -1.88
C ILE A 99 6.68 0.21 -2.34
N TRP A 100 7.28 1.14 -1.60
CA TRP A 100 8.57 1.75 -1.90
C TRP A 100 9.65 0.99 -1.15
N SER A 101 10.45 0.22 -1.89
CA SER A 101 11.57 -0.57 -1.37
C SER A 101 12.92 0.10 -1.67
N GLY A 102 14.02 -0.57 -1.33
CA GLY A 102 15.37 -0.11 -1.68
C GLY A 102 16.01 0.86 -0.69
N ASN A 103 15.34 1.21 0.40
CA ASN A 103 15.95 1.96 1.48
C ASN A 103 16.17 1.02 2.67
N LYS A 104 17.41 0.96 3.16
CA LYS A 104 17.82 0.03 4.21
C LYS A 104 17.02 0.17 5.52
N ASP A 105 16.50 1.35 5.78
CA ASP A 105 15.95 1.64 7.09
C ASP A 105 14.43 1.70 7.12
N LYS A 106 13.77 1.96 5.98
CA LYS A 106 12.31 2.16 5.98
C LYS A 106 11.67 1.84 4.64
N ILE A 107 10.71 0.94 4.67
CA ILE A 107 9.78 0.75 3.57
C ILE A 107 8.60 1.70 3.79
N HIS A 108 8.19 2.39 2.75
CA HIS A 108 7.00 3.23 2.76
C HIS A 108 5.95 2.66 1.83
N VAL A 109 4.70 2.92 2.16
CA VAL A 109 3.56 2.58 1.32
C VAL A 109 2.79 3.86 1.04
N SER A 110 2.52 4.13 -0.23
CA SER A 110 1.57 5.17 -0.63
C SER A 110 0.28 4.53 -1.10
N CYS A 111 -0.83 5.19 -0.78
CA CYS A 111 -2.16 4.78 -1.23
C CYS A 111 -2.80 5.95 -1.97
N TRP A 112 -3.32 5.67 -3.16
CA TRP A 112 -4.00 6.66 -3.99
C TRP A 112 -5.41 6.20 -4.30
N ASN A 113 -6.35 7.12 -4.19
CA ASN A 113 -7.67 6.92 -4.76
C ASN A 113 -7.61 7.36 -6.22
N MET A 114 -7.74 6.42 -7.15
CA MET A 114 -7.57 6.67 -8.57
C MET A 114 -8.79 7.33 -9.20
N TYR A 115 -9.96 7.21 -8.58
CA TYR A 115 -11.17 7.88 -9.09
C TYR A 115 -11.17 9.38 -8.78
N SER A 116 -10.72 9.77 -7.59
CA SER A 116 -10.57 11.17 -7.20
C SER A 116 -9.20 11.75 -7.54
N ASN A 117 -8.25 10.91 -7.90
CA ASN A 117 -6.85 11.26 -8.19
C ASN A 117 -6.16 11.93 -7.00
N GLN A 118 -6.44 11.44 -5.79
CA GLN A 118 -5.90 12.00 -4.55
C GLN A 118 -5.09 10.97 -3.79
N CYS A 119 -3.98 11.43 -3.21
CA CYS A 119 -3.20 10.61 -2.30
C CYS A 119 -3.97 10.47 -0.97
N VAL A 120 -4.18 9.23 -0.54
CA VAL A 120 -4.82 8.95 0.74
C VAL A 120 -3.81 8.99 1.87
N PHE A 121 -2.64 8.33 1.67
CA PHE A 121 -1.54 8.39 2.62
C PHE A 121 -0.21 8.04 1.95
N VAL A 122 0.89 8.48 2.59
CA VAL A 122 2.24 7.96 2.40
C VAL A 122 2.79 7.71 3.80
N ALA A 123 3.05 6.46 4.14
CA ALA A 123 3.38 6.12 5.52
C ALA A 123 4.23 4.85 5.63
N THR A 124 4.90 4.71 6.76
CA THR A 124 5.54 3.44 7.14
C THR A 124 4.48 2.42 7.52
N PRO A 125 4.78 1.12 7.49
CA PRO A 125 3.83 0.10 7.94
C PRO A 125 3.33 0.34 9.37
N GLU A 126 4.21 0.76 10.28
CA GLU A 126 3.83 1.06 11.67
C GLU A 126 2.80 2.19 11.74
N LYS A 127 3.00 3.23 10.92
CA LYS A 127 2.08 4.37 10.90
C LYS A 127 0.71 4.00 10.32
N ILE A 128 0.68 3.13 9.34
CA ILE A 128 -0.58 2.61 8.77
C ILE A 128 -1.37 1.87 9.86
N ILE A 129 -0.71 0.97 10.59
CA ILE A 129 -1.35 0.24 11.69
C ILE A 129 -1.87 1.20 12.76
N SER A 130 -1.05 2.14 13.19
CA SER A 130 -1.47 3.10 14.23
C SER A 130 -2.57 4.06 13.77
N THR A 131 -2.68 4.27 12.46
CA THR A 131 -3.71 5.14 11.89
C THR A 131 -5.07 4.46 11.81
N TYR A 132 -5.10 3.18 11.44
CA TYR A 132 -6.34 2.47 11.13
C TYR A 132 -6.76 1.48 12.20
N MET A 133 -5.90 1.13 13.15
CA MET A 133 -6.21 0.12 14.15
C MET A 133 -5.80 0.56 15.55
N THR A 134 -6.67 0.29 16.52
CA THR A 134 -6.32 0.25 17.95
C THR A 134 -5.69 -1.12 18.24
N ASP A 135 -5.11 -1.29 19.43
CA ASP A 135 -4.53 -2.58 19.84
C ASP A 135 -5.57 -3.71 19.79
N MET A 136 -6.80 -3.41 20.20
CA MET A 136 -7.88 -4.38 20.19
C MET A 136 -8.29 -4.76 18.77
N GLU A 137 -8.41 -3.79 17.89
CA GLU A 137 -8.74 -4.02 16.49
C GLU A 137 -7.65 -4.80 15.77
N TYR A 138 -6.40 -4.53 16.10
CA TYR A 138 -5.28 -5.30 15.56
C TYR A 138 -5.37 -6.77 15.93
N THR A 139 -5.77 -7.07 17.17
CA THR A 139 -5.96 -8.45 17.61
C THR A 139 -7.11 -9.13 16.84
N ASP A 140 -8.23 -8.42 16.67
CA ASP A 140 -9.36 -8.92 15.90
C ASP A 140 -8.99 -9.14 14.44
N PHE A 141 -8.24 -8.23 13.87
CA PHE A 141 -7.73 -8.36 12.52
C PHE A 141 -6.82 -9.59 12.36
N ALA A 142 -5.91 -9.81 13.31
CA ALA A 142 -5.04 -10.99 13.31
C ALA A 142 -5.82 -12.30 13.40
N ASN A 143 -7.03 -12.28 13.97
CA ASN A 143 -7.94 -13.40 14.03
C ASN A 143 -8.88 -13.52 12.82
N GLY A 144 -8.71 -12.65 11.83
CA GLY A 144 -9.53 -12.62 10.63
C GLY A 144 -10.82 -11.81 10.75
N GLU A 145 -11.00 -11.10 11.84
CA GLU A 145 -12.12 -10.20 12.04
C GLU A 145 -11.64 -8.76 11.90
N THR A 146 -12.28 -7.97 11.05
CA THR A 146 -11.92 -6.58 10.85
C THR A 146 -12.86 -5.67 11.61
N VAL A 147 -12.27 -4.87 12.49
CA VAL A 147 -12.97 -3.78 13.15
C VAL A 147 -12.46 -2.48 12.55
N TYR A 148 -13.37 -1.65 12.09
CA TYR A 148 -13.05 -0.43 11.42
C TYR A 148 -13.24 0.77 12.35
N GLU A 149 -12.20 1.62 12.44
CA GLU A 149 -12.19 2.78 13.32
C GLU A 149 -12.28 4.07 12.49
N PRO A 150 -13.46 4.72 12.41
CA PRO A 150 -13.63 5.89 11.55
C PRO A 150 -12.70 7.07 11.88
N ASP A 151 -12.32 7.24 13.14
CA ASP A 151 -11.45 8.35 13.56
C ASP A 151 -10.04 8.23 12.94
N ASN A 152 -9.61 7.03 12.60
CA ASN A 152 -8.32 6.80 11.96
C ASN A 152 -8.30 7.32 10.52
N LEU A 153 -9.45 7.43 9.86
CA LEU A 153 -9.54 8.05 8.53
C LEU A 153 -9.21 9.53 8.59
N LYS A 154 -9.62 10.23 9.64
CA LYS A 154 -9.26 11.63 9.80
C LYS A 154 -7.75 11.80 9.91
N LEU A 155 -7.09 10.94 10.68
CA LEU A 155 -5.64 10.98 10.81
C LEU A 155 -4.95 10.71 9.47
N ALA A 156 -5.45 9.76 8.69
CA ALA A 156 -4.92 9.48 7.35
C ALA A 156 -5.06 10.69 6.41
N ARG A 157 -6.20 11.37 6.46
CA ARG A 157 -6.41 12.61 5.70
C ARG A 157 -5.47 13.72 6.13
N ASP A 158 -5.29 13.89 7.43
CA ASP A 158 -4.37 14.89 7.98
C ASP A 158 -2.93 14.64 7.53
N ILE A 159 -2.50 13.38 7.52
CA ILE A 159 -1.18 12.98 7.00
C ILE A 159 -1.07 13.34 5.52
N ASN A 160 -2.09 13.00 4.73
CA ASN A 160 -2.11 13.29 3.32
C ASN A 160 -2.04 14.81 3.05
N ASP A 161 -2.83 15.59 3.76
CA ASP A 161 -2.86 17.05 3.61
C ASP A 161 -1.49 17.66 3.94
N ALA A 162 -0.84 17.17 4.99
CA ALA A 162 0.51 17.61 5.37
C ALA A 162 1.55 17.28 4.29
N LEU A 163 1.39 16.15 3.60
CA LEU A 163 2.32 15.73 2.54
C LEU A 163 2.12 16.48 1.22
N GLN A 164 0.92 17.04 1.00
CA GLN A 164 0.59 17.76 -0.22
C GLN A 164 0.74 19.29 -0.10
N SER A 165 0.93 19.78 1.10
CA SER A 165 1.07 21.22 1.36
C SER A 165 2.47 21.79 1.06
#